data_752131ac899017f3a6e3635d47497b89
#
_entry.id   752131ac899017f3a6e3635d47497b89
#
_cell.length_a   1.000
_cell.length_b   1.000
_cell.length_c   1.000
_cell.angle_alpha   90.00
_cell.angle_beta   90.00
_cell.angle_gamma   90.00
#
_symmetry.space_group_name_H-M   'P 1'
#
loop_
_entity.id
_entity.type
_entity.pdbx_description
1 polymer ?
#
loop_
_entity_poly.entity_id
_entity_poly.type
_entity_poly.pdbx_seq_one_letter_code
_entity_poly.pdbx_strand_id
1 'polypeptide(L)'
;MQWGLFEKEGTKIEDLLVPGQINILDISLYAHSLGEFSLRALVIGILSQKILEIRTKQRRLEELQDINSTEIIEEEKQKTIPIVWMFIDEVHEFLPVNGRTAATASLSRVIKEGRQPGIGLVIATQQPGKLDTDIITQSDIIISQHVTAKLDIDALNTVMQIYMSSDIRKYLMDLPKLPGACIILDDNSERIYPVQIKPRLTWHGGETPRSIQKKPSAKK
;
A
#
# COMPACT_ATOMS: atom_id res chain seq x y z
N MET A 1 -20.01 -18.63 -18.42
CA MET A 1 -19.87 -17.99 -17.12
C MET A 1 -19.65 -16.51 -17.35
N GLN A 2 -20.62 -15.69 -17.04
CA GLN A 2 -20.45 -14.23 -17.05
C GLN A 2 -19.80 -13.85 -15.71
N TRP A 3 -18.52 -13.60 -15.74
CA TRP A 3 -17.76 -13.26 -14.52
C TRP A 3 -17.96 -11.80 -14.11
N GLY A 4 -18.71 -11.00 -14.88
CA GLY A 4 -18.90 -9.57 -14.62
C GLY A 4 -17.62 -8.73 -14.67
N LEU A 5 -16.50 -9.34 -15.03
CA LEU A 5 -15.19 -8.69 -15.05
C LEU A 5 -14.92 -7.93 -16.36
N PHE A 6 -15.57 -8.37 -17.44
CA PHE A 6 -15.41 -7.77 -18.76
C PHE A 6 -16.75 -7.24 -19.23
N GLU A 7 -16.89 -5.94 -19.22
CA GLU A 7 -18.04 -5.22 -19.74
C GLU A 7 -17.63 -4.40 -20.96
N LYS A 8 -18.61 -4.02 -21.79
CA LYS A 8 -18.35 -3.17 -22.97
C LYS A 8 -17.89 -1.77 -22.59
N GLU A 9 -18.37 -1.27 -21.46
CA GLU A 9 -18.02 0.03 -20.91
C GLU A 9 -17.44 -0.20 -19.51
N GLY A 10 -16.13 0.07 -19.34
CA GLY A 10 -15.42 -0.03 -18.07
C GLY A 10 -15.35 1.31 -17.36
N THR A 11 -15.05 1.29 -16.06
CA THR A 11 -14.76 2.50 -15.30
C THR A 11 -13.47 3.14 -15.80
N LYS A 12 -13.54 4.42 -16.16
CA LYS A 12 -12.34 5.19 -16.51
C LYS A 12 -11.56 5.51 -15.25
N ILE A 13 -10.29 5.20 -15.25
CA ILE A 13 -9.42 5.43 -14.07
C ILE A 13 -9.33 6.91 -13.74
N GLU A 14 -9.35 7.78 -14.74
CA GLU A 14 -9.36 9.25 -14.59
C GLU A 14 -10.56 9.75 -13.78
N ASP A 15 -11.69 9.03 -13.80
CA ASP A 15 -12.87 9.39 -13.01
C ASP A 15 -12.75 9.01 -11.54
N LEU A 16 -11.84 8.11 -11.21
CA LEU A 16 -11.49 7.77 -9.83
C LEU A 16 -10.44 8.74 -9.25
N LEU A 17 -9.61 9.36 -10.08
CA LEU A 17 -8.54 10.24 -9.65
C LEU A 17 -9.02 11.70 -9.53
N VAL A 18 -9.82 11.97 -8.49
CA VAL A 18 -10.36 13.28 -8.19
C VAL A 18 -9.75 13.82 -6.90
N PRO A 19 -9.33 15.10 -6.85
CA PRO A 19 -8.75 15.69 -5.64
C PRO A 19 -9.67 15.54 -4.41
N GLY A 20 -9.09 15.05 -3.29
CA GLY A 20 -9.82 14.85 -2.04
C GLY A 20 -10.77 13.65 -2.00
N GLN A 21 -10.85 12.85 -3.05
CA GLN A 21 -11.68 11.65 -3.09
C GLN A 21 -10.90 10.44 -2.56
N ILE A 22 -11.60 9.59 -1.81
CA ILE A 22 -11.12 8.26 -1.38
C ILE A 22 -11.93 7.21 -2.12
N ASN A 23 -11.24 6.35 -2.87
CA ASN A 23 -11.84 5.22 -3.57
C ASN A 23 -11.42 3.93 -2.90
N ILE A 24 -12.38 3.03 -2.66
CA ILE A 24 -12.15 1.71 -2.08
C ILE A 24 -12.44 0.68 -3.16
N LEU A 25 -11.41 -0.10 -3.51
CA LEU A 25 -11.52 -1.23 -4.42
C LEU A 25 -11.61 -2.52 -3.61
N ASP A 26 -12.79 -3.10 -3.52
CA ASP A 26 -12.99 -4.40 -2.91
C ASP A 26 -12.75 -5.52 -3.94
N ILE A 27 -11.67 -6.26 -3.74
CA ILE A 27 -11.27 -7.40 -4.58
C ILE A 27 -11.57 -8.76 -3.93
N SER A 28 -12.25 -8.79 -2.79
CA SER A 28 -12.57 -10.02 -2.05
C SER A 28 -13.42 -10.99 -2.88
N LEU A 29 -14.28 -10.49 -3.75
CA LEU A 29 -15.11 -11.29 -4.65
C LEU A 29 -14.31 -12.19 -5.59
N TYR A 30 -13.06 -11.87 -5.87
CA TYR A 30 -12.17 -12.64 -6.76
C TYR A 30 -11.31 -13.66 -6.01
N ALA A 31 -11.56 -13.89 -4.73
CA ALA A 31 -10.76 -14.79 -3.87
C ALA A 31 -10.77 -16.26 -4.32
N HIS A 32 -11.79 -16.67 -5.08
CA HIS A 32 -12.00 -18.06 -5.50
C HIS A 32 -11.51 -18.36 -6.93
N SER A 33 -10.74 -17.49 -7.55
CA SER A 33 -10.11 -17.79 -8.83
C SER A 33 -9.03 -18.85 -8.63
N LEU A 34 -9.31 -20.05 -9.13
CA LEU A 34 -8.44 -21.23 -9.00
C LEU A 34 -7.19 -21.11 -9.88
N GLY A 35 -6.02 -21.40 -9.32
CA GLY A 35 -4.76 -21.54 -10.03
C GLY A 35 -3.74 -20.41 -9.80
N GLU A 36 -2.61 -20.51 -10.47
CA GLU A 36 -1.51 -19.52 -10.44
C GLU A 36 -1.95 -18.12 -10.94
N PHE A 37 -3.05 -18.05 -11.67
CA PHE A 37 -3.59 -16.81 -12.22
C PHE A 37 -4.61 -16.20 -11.26
N SER A 38 -4.13 -15.36 -10.36
CA SER A 38 -4.99 -14.59 -9.46
C SER A 38 -5.62 -13.39 -10.20
N LEU A 39 -6.97 -13.40 -10.34
CA LEU A 39 -7.70 -12.24 -10.87
C LEU A 39 -7.46 -10.99 -10.02
N ARG A 40 -7.28 -11.13 -8.71
CA ARG A 40 -6.92 -10.03 -7.81
C ARG A 40 -5.61 -9.39 -8.25
N ALA A 41 -4.59 -10.19 -8.52
CA ALA A 41 -3.30 -9.69 -8.98
C ALA A 41 -3.40 -9.01 -10.36
N LEU A 42 -4.23 -9.54 -11.27
CA LEU A 42 -4.45 -8.91 -12.57
C LEU A 42 -5.08 -7.52 -12.42
N VAL A 43 -6.13 -7.39 -11.61
CA VAL A 43 -6.82 -6.11 -11.37
C VAL A 43 -5.87 -5.09 -10.76
N ILE A 44 -5.12 -5.47 -9.70
CA ILE A 44 -4.12 -4.60 -9.07
C ILE A 44 -3.02 -4.21 -10.05
N GLY A 45 -2.55 -5.15 -10.88
CA GLY A 45 -1.53 -4.90 -11.89
C GLY A 45 -1.96 -3.88 -12.93
N ILE A 46 -3.17 -4.04 -13.49
CA ILE A 46 -3.74 -3.12 -14.49
C ILE A 46 -3.94 -1.74 -13.87
N LEU A 47 -4.53 -1.66 -12.66
CA LEU A 47 -4.76 -0.40 -11.97
C LEU A 47 -3.45 0.35 -11.71
N SER A 48 -2.46 -0.33 -11.16
CA SER A 48 -1.13 0.25 -10.87
C SER A 48 -0.44 0.77 -12.12
N GLN A 49 -0.49 0.00 -13.21
CA GLN A 49 0.06 0.43 -14.50
C GLN A 49 -0.64 1.66 -15.04
N LYS A 50 -1.98 1.69 -15.02
CA LYS A 50 -2.77 2.80 -15.53
C LYS A 50 -2.56 4.08 -14.72
N ILE A 51 -2.53 3.98 -13.40
CA ILE A 51 -2.25 5.13 -12.53
C ILE A 51 -0.86 5.70 -12.83
N LEU A 52 0.15 4.84 -12.99
CA LEU A 52 1.51 5.26 -13.32
C LEU A 52 1.55 5.98 -14.69
N GLU A 53 0.90 5.42 -15.73
CA GLU A 53 0.82 6.02 -17.06
C GLU A 53 0.14 7.40 -17.03
N ILE A 54 -1.00 7.52 -16.35
CA ILE A 54 -1.79 8.75 -16.26
C ILE A 54 -1.00 9.83 -15.51
N ARG A 55 -0.42 9.49 -14.36
CA ARG A 55 0.36 10.45 -13.56
C ARG A 55 1.64 10.87 -14.29
N THR A 56 2.32 9.97 -14.98
CA THR A 56 3.51 10.30 -15.78
C THR A 56 3.18 11.30 -16.90
N LYS A 57 2.03 11.12 -17.58
CA LYS A 57 1.56 12.08 -18.57
C LYS A 57 1.23 13.44 -17.94
N GLN A 58 0.50 13.42 -16.82
CA GLN A 58 0.15 14.64 -16.10
C GLN A 58 1.40 15.40 -15.63
N ARG A 59 2.39 14.70 -15.09
CA ARG A 59 3.64 15.32 -14.64
C ARG A 59 4.40 16.01 -15.77
N ARG A 60 4.44 15.41 -16.96
CA ARG A 60 5.04 16.05 -18.14
C ARG A 60 4.32 17.34 -18.53
N LEU A 61 2.98 17.36 -18.43
CA LEU A 61 2.21 18.59 -18.70
C LEU A 61 2.50 19.66 -17.66
N GLU A 62 2.59 19.31 -16.38
CA GLU A 62 2.96 20.20 -15.29
C GLU A 62 4.36 20.84 -15.55
N GLU A 63 5.34 20.03 -15.91
CA GLU A 63 6.71 20.48 -16.22
C GLU A 63 6.76 21.42 -17.45
N LEU A 64 5.97 21.15 -18.48
CA LEU A 64 5.87 22.01 -19.65
C LEU A 64 5.20 23.35 -19.32
N GLN A 65 4.19 23.35 -18.45
CA GLN A 65 3.54 24.60 -17.98
C GLN A 65 4.50 25.43 -17.14
N ASP A 66 5.32 24.83 -16.29
CA ASP A 66 6.32 25.51 -15.49
C ASP A 66 7.40 26.20 -16.36
N ILE A 67 7.77 25.59 -17.49
CA ILE A 67 8.75 26.13 -18.44
C ILE A 67 8.13 27.25 -19.29
N ASN A 68 6.88 27.11 -19.72
CA ASN A 68 6.20 28.03 -20.63
C ASN A 68 5.38 29.10 -19.90
N SER A 69 5.73 29.45 -18.67
CA SER A 69 5.00 30.39 -17.81
C SER A 69 4.76 31.79 -18.39
N THR A 70 5.16 32.05 -19.63
CA THR A 70 4.98 33.35 -20.36
C THR A 70 3.89 33.33 -21.43
N GLU A 71 3.39 32.15 -21.84
CA GLU A 71 2.29 32.05 -22.81
C GLU A 71 1.17 31.21 -22.23
N ILE A 72 0.14 31.92 -21.75
CA ILE A 72 -1.16 31.30 -21.39
C ILE A 72 -1.78 30.85 -22.72
N ILE A 73 -1.47 29.63 -23.14
CA ILE A 73 -2.30 28.96 -24.15
C ILE A 73 -3.56 28.57 -23.41
N GLU A 74 -4.68 29.19 -23.76
CA GLU A 74 -6.04 28.75 -23.43
C GLU A 74 -6.31 27.38 -24.09
N GLU A 75 -5.54 26.38 -23.76
CA GLU A 75 -5.88 25.00 -24.06
C GLU A 75 -6.89 24.53 -23.01
N GLU A 76 -7.99 23.97 -23.52
CA GLU A 76 -9.11 23.35 -22.83
C GLU A 76 -8.71 22.90 -21.41
N LYS A 77 -9.53 23.26 -20.41
CA LYS A 77 -9.41 22.82 -19.01
C LYS A 77 -9.35 21.30 -18.92
N GLN A 78 -8.22 20.72 -19.29
CA GLN A 78 -7.98 19.30 -19.08
C GLN A 78 -8.09 19.03 -17.59
N LYS A 79 -8.86 18.01 -17.24
CA LYS A 79 -9.04 17.57 -15.87
C LYS A 79 -7.66 17.30 -15.26
N THR A 80 -7.23 18.15 -14.32
CA THR A 80 -5.94 17.98 -13.64
C THR A 80 -6.01 16.75 -12.76
N ILE A 81 -5.11 15.80 -12.99
CA ILE A 81 -5.00 14.59 -12.18
C ILE A 81 -4.12 14.89 -10.97
N PRO A 82 -4.63 14.72 -9.74
CA PRO A 82 -3.87 15.02 -8.53
C PRO A 82 -2.73 14.01 -8.29
N ILE A 83 -1.84 14.32 -7.34
CA ILE A 83 -0.97 13.30 -6.73
C ILE A 83 -1.84 12.21 -6.12
N VAL A 84 -1.36 10.96 -6.16
CA VAL A 84 -2.15 9.78 -5.79
C VAL A 84 -1.47 9.03 -4.66
N TRP A 85 -2.22 8.67 -3.63
CA TRP A 85 -1.80 7.71 -2.62
C TRP A 85 -2.50 6.37 -2.87
N MET A 86 -1.72 5.32 -3.05
CA MET A 86 -2.22 3.95 -3.17
C MET A 86 -1.98 3.22 -1.85
N PHE A 87 -3.03 2.58 -1.33
CA PHE A 87 -2.96 1.74 -0.13
C PHE A 87 -3.27 0.30 -0.54
N ILE A 88 -2.37 -0.64 -0.29
CA ILE A 88 -2.53 -2.05 -0.66
C ILE A 88 -2.35 -2.89 0.59
N ASP A 89 -3.42 -3.59 0.98
CA ASP A 89 -3.39 -4.56 2.07
C ASP A 89 -2.98 -5.95 1.58
N GLU A 90 -2.38 -6.73 2.46
CA GLU A 90 -1.85 -8.09 2.20
C GLU A 90 -0.99 -8.17 0.93
N VAL A 91 -0.10 -7.19 0.78
CA VAL A 91 0.72 -7.00 -0.45
C VAL A 91 1.61 -8.21 -0.78
N HIS A 92 1.92 -9.07 0.18
CA HIS A 92 2.68 -10.30 -0.06
C HIS A 92 1.97 -11.27 -1.04
N GLU A 93 0.66 -11.12 -1.24
CA GLU A 93 -0.09 -11.87 -2.27
C GLU A 93 0.24 -11.40 -3.70
N PHE A 94 0.75 -10.16 -3.86
CA PHE A 94 1.03 -9.54 -5.15
C PHE A 94 2.53 -9.44 -5.45
N LEU A 95 3.35 -9.37 -4.40
CA LEU A 95 4.81 -9.20 -4.45
C LEU A 95 5.51 -10.29 -3.60
N PRO A 96 5.32 -11.58 -3.92
CA PRO A 96 5.90 -12.66 -3.14
C PRO A 96 7.42 -12.73 -3.31
N VAL A 97 8.14 -13.15 -2.25
CA VAL A 97 9.59 -13.39 -2.28
C VAL A 97 9.98 -14.44 -3.33
N ASN A 98 9.11 -15.43 -3.59
CA ASN A 98 9.32 -16.45 -4.61
C ASN A 98 8.20 -16.42 -5.64
N GLY A 99 8.60 -16.39 -6.91
CA GLY A 99 7.65 -16.34 -8.02
C GLY A 99 7.25 -14.93 -8.43
N ARG A 100 6.28 -14.86 -9.34
CA ARG A 100 5.73 -13.59 -9.86
C ARG A 100 4.23 -13.71 -10.04
N THR A 101 3.53 -12.62 -9.82
CA THR A 101 2.10 -12.48 -10.08
C THR A 101 1.89 -11.52 -11.26
N ALA A 102 0.66 -11.42 -11.75
CA ALA A 102 0.32 -10.44 -12.78
C ALA A 102 0.52 -8.97 -12.31
N ALA A 103 0.56 -8.72 -11.00
CA ALA A 103 0.79 -7.40 -10.41
C ALA A 103 2.27 -7.07 -10.23
N THR A 104 3.16 -8.09 -10.13
CA THR A 104 4.55 -7.90 -9.69
C THR A 104 5.28 -6.84 -10.53
N ALA A 105 5.21 -6.91 -11.85
CA ALA A 105 5.92 -5.98 -12.71
C ALA A 105 5.43 -4.53 -12.56
N SER A 106 4.11 -4.34 -12.54
CA SER A 106 3.49 -3.01 -12.43
C SER A 106 3.75 -2.37 -11.06
N LEU A 107 3.59 -3.13 -9.98
CA LEU A 107 3.85 -2.65 -8.62
C LEU A 107 5.33 -2.33 -8.40
N SER A 108 6.24 -3.20 -8.87
CA SER A 108 7.68 -2.92 -8.79
C SER A 108 8.06 -1.63 -9.51
N ARG A 109 7.40 -1.32 -10.64
CA ARG A 109 7.60 -0.03 -11.31
C ARG A 109 7.07 1.13 -10.51
N VAL A 110 5.88 1.02 -9.91
CA VAL A 110 5.34 2.07 -9.03
C VAL A 110 6.28 2.35 -7.86
N ILE A 111 6.85 1.30 -7.24
CA ILE A 111 7.80 1.44 -6.13
C ILE A 111 9.06 2.19 -6.58
N LYS A 112 9.63 1.83 -7.73
CA LYS A 112 10.89 2.40 -8.23
C LYS A 112 10.73 3.77 -8.88
N GLU A 113 9.65 4.00 -9.58
CA GLU A 113 9.45 5.16 -10.47
C GLU A 113 8.34 6.11 -10.00
N GLY A 114 7.52 5.73 -9.02
CA GLY A 114 6.30 6.45 -8.64
C GLY A 114 6.54 7.81 -7.98
N ARG A 115 7.73 8.03 -7.40
CA ARG A 115 8.09 9.30 -6.74
C ARG A 115 8.01 10.49 -7.69
N GLN A 116 8.60 10.38 -8.87
CA GLN A 116 8.65 11.47 -9.85
C GLN A 116 7.26 11.90 -10.34
N PRO A 117 6.36 10.99 -10.76
CA PRO A 117 5.00 11.36 -11.16
C PRO A 117 4.08 11.69 -9.99
N GLY A 118 4.53 11.62 -8.74
CA GLY A 118 3.75 11.97 -7.56
C GLY A 118 2.79 10.87 -7.11
N ILE A 119 3.26 9.62 -7.09
CA ILE A 119 2.53 8.48 -6.54
C ILE A 119 3.18 8.07 -5.23
N GLY A 120 2.46 8.19 -4.12
CA GLY A 120 2.80 7.59 -2.84
C GLY A 120 2.21 6.18 -2.73
N LEU A 121 2.98 5.24 -2.19
CA LEU A 121 2.53 3.87 -1.99
C LEU A 121 2.65 3.50 -0.51
N VAL A 122 1.55 3.04 0.07
CA VAL A 122 1.50 2.44 1.41
C VAL A 122 1.09 0.99 1.27
N ILE A 123 1.94 0.10 1.74
CA ILE A 123 1.71 -1.34 1.70
C ILE A 123 1.59 -1.88 3.11
N ALA A 124 0.66 -2.81 3.31
CA ALA A 124 0.50 -3.50 4.56
C ALA A 124 0.63 -5.02 4.35
N THR A 125 1.18 -5.71 5.33
CA THR A 125 1.29 -7.17 5.33
C THR A 125 1.39 -7.71 6.73
N GLN A 126 0.82 -8.87 6.97
CA GLN A 126 1.02 -9.65 8.20
C GLN A 126 2.20 -10.62 8.09
N GLN A 127 2.80 -10.77 6.91
CA GLN A 127 3.86 -11.73 6.63
C GLN A 127 5.02 -11.07 5.87
N PRO A 128 5.80 -10.18 6.51
CA PRO A 128 6.91 -9.48 5.85
C PRO A 128 7.98 -10.46 5.32
N GLY A 129 8.17 -11.63 5.94
CA GLY A 129 9.08 -12.66 5.45
C GLY A 129 8.66 -13.33 4.13
N LYS A 130 7.42 -13.12 3.68
CA LYS A 130 6.94 -13.57 2.36
C LYS A 130 6.99 -12.47 1.30
N LEU A 131 7.31 -11.25 1.66
CA LEU A 131 7.42 -10.13 0.76
C LEU A 131 8.82 -10.11 0.13
N ASP A 132 8.89 -9.72 -1.14
CA ASP A 132 10.16 -9.50 -1.83
C ASP A 132 11.03 -8.49 -1.06
N THR A 133 12.26 -8.89 -0.75
CA THR A 133 13.19 -8.10 0.06
C THR A 133 13.52 -6.75 -0.57
N ASP A 134 13.59 -6.68 -1.91
CA ASP A 134 13.83 -5.42 -2.63
C ASP A 134 12.75 -4.37 -2.32
N ILE A 135 11.51 -4.81 -2.05
CA ILE A 135 10.41 -3.91 -1.71
C ILE A 135 10.61 -3.30 -0.32
N ILE A 136 11.02 -4.12 0.63
CA ILE A 136 11.24 -3.68 2.01
C ILE A 136 12.40 -2.68 2.04
N THR A 137 13.48 -2.95 1.30
CA THR A 137 14.68 -2.09 1.26
C THR A 137 14.48 -0.76 0.53
N GLN A 138 13.43 -0.63 -0.29
CA GLN A 138 13.09 0.62 -0.99
C GLN A 138 12.03 1.46 -0.25
N SER A 139 11.66 1.04 0.97
CA SER A 139 10.66 1.76 1.76
C SER A 139 11.33 2.85 2.59
N ASP A 140 10.94 4.11 2.41
CA ASP A 140 11.43 5.25 3.20
C ASP A 140 11.05 5.14 4.68
N ILE A 141 9.87 4.56 4.97
CA ILE A 141 9.34 4.40 6.32
C ILE A 141 8.77 2.99 6.49
N ILE A 142 9.20 2.30 7.55
CA ILE A 142 8.64 1.00 7.94
C ILE A 142 8.03 1.11 9.33
N ILE A 143 6.76 0.74 9.44
CA ILE A 143 6.03 0.69 10.70
C ILE A 143 5.83 -0.78 11.05
N SER A 144 6.52 -1.28 12.07
CA SER A 144 6.39 -2.66 12.52
C SER A 144 5.72 -2.72 13.88
N GLN A 145 4.62 -3.44 13.96
CA GLN A 145 3.99 -3.85 15.21
C GLN A 145 4.68 -5.11 15.76
N HIS A 146 4.08 -5.75 16.75
CA HIS A 146 4.66 -6.93 17.37
C HIS A 146 4.73 -8.11 16.39
N VAL A 147 5.96 -8.51 16.03
CA VAL A 147 6.26 -9.63 15.14
C VAL A 147 7.03 -10.69 15.93
N THR A 148 6.63 -11.95 15.80
CA THR A 148 7.21 -13.07 16.58
C THR A 148 7.84 -14.15 15.70
N ALA A 149 7.42 -14.29 14.45
CA ALA A 149 7.95 -15.30 13.55
C ALA A 149 9.39 -14.97 13.12
N LYS A 150 10.29 -15.94 13.18
CA LYS A 150 11.71 -15.75 12.85
C LYS A 150 11.91 -15.20 11.44
N LEU A 151 11.20 -15.75 10.44
CA LEU A 151 11.29 -15.29 9.04
C LEU A 151 10.92 -13.82 8.89
N ASP A 152 9.91 -13.37 9.60
CA ASP A 152 9.44 -11.99 9.54
C ASP A 152 10.43 -11.03 10.22
N ILE A 153 11.01 -11.45 11.35
CA ILE A 153 12.05 -10.69 12.03
C ILE A 153 13.32 -10.61 11.17
N ASP A 154 13.71 -11.70 10.53
CA ASP A 154 14.90 -11.75 9.68
C ASP A 154 14.72 -10.85 8.43
N ALA A 155 13.52 -10.79 7.84
CA ALA A 155 13.20 -9.87 6.74
C ALA A 155 13.34 -8.39 7.17
N LEU A 156 12.84 -8.03 8.34
CA LEU A 156 12.99 -6.68 8.90
C LEU A 156 14.45 -6.36 9.27
N ASN A 157 15.21 -7.35 9.78
CA ASN A 157 16.62 -7.17 10.08
C ASN A 157 17.46 -6.83 8.84
N THR A 158 17.10 -7.34 7.67
CA THR A 158 17.83 -7.06 6.43
C THR A 158 17.89 -5.56 6.13
N VAL A 159 16.83 -4.84 6.41
CA VAL A 159 16.78 -3.38 6.25
C VAL A 159 17.64 -2.68 7.30
N MET A 160 17.57 -3.15 8.53
CA MET A 160 18.31 -2.52 9.64
C MET A 160 19.82 -2.71 9.60
N GLN A 161 20.30 -3.82 9.06
CA GLN A 161 21.76 -4.07 8.93
C GLN A 161 22.47 -3.01 8.08
N ILE A 162 21.71 -2.29 7.25
CA ILE A 162 22.25 -1.18 6.45
C ILE A 162 22.53 0.05 7.32
N TYR A 163 21.76 0.28 8.40
CA TYR A 163 21.78 1.53 9.16
C TYR A 163 22.28 1.43 10.59
N MET A 164 22.17 0.27 11.22
CA MET A 164 22.46 0.14 12.65
C MET A 164 23.23 -1.16 13.00
N SER A 165 24.18 -1.04 13.90
CA SER A 165 24.87 -2.20 14.51
C SER A 165 24.01 -2.98 15.52
N SER A 166 22.78 -2.56 15.79
CA SER A 166 21.88 -3.14 16.79
C SER A 166 20.81 -4.04 16.16
N ASP A 167 20.51 -5.16 16.81
CA ASP A 167 19.50 -6.12 16.38
C ASP A 167 18.07 -5.56 16.62
N ILE A 168 17.23 -5.51 15.59
CA ILE A 168 15.81 -5.12 15.67
C ILE A 168 15.02 -5.96 16.68
N ARG A 169 15.46 -7.21 16.92
CA ARG A 169 14.82 -8.12 17.88
C ARG A 169 14.67 -7.49 19.25
N LYS A 170 15.68 -6.73 19.71
CA LYS A 170 15.61 -6.07 21.01
C LYS A 170 14.46 -5.07 21.04
N TYR A 171 14.34 -4.22 20.03
CA TYR A 171 13.28 -3.23 19.94
C TYR A 171 11.89 -3.87 19.87
N LEU A 172 11.73 -4.94 19.10
CA LEU A 172 10.46 -5.65 18.97
C LEU A 172 10.07 -6.39 20.27
N MET A 173 11.05 -6.94 20.99
CA MET A 173 10.83 -7.64 22.27
C MET A 173 10.49 -6.66 23.41
N ASP A 174 11.06 -5.47 23.38
CA ASP A 174 10.83 -4.42 24.38
C ASP A 174 9.49 -3.68 24.18
N LEU A 175 8.82 -3.91 23.05
CA LEU A 175 7.49 -3.32 22.79
C LEU A 175 6.46 -3.81 23.83
N PRO A 176 5.69 -2.91 24.43
CA PRO A 176 4.60 -3.31 25.31
C PRO A 176 3.55 -4.11 24.53
N LYS A 177 2.98 -5.15 25.17
CA LYS A 177 1.92 -5.98 24.58
C LYS A 177 0.56 -5.25 24.57
N LEU A 178 0.56 -4.06 24.04
CA LEU A 178 -0.62 -3.20 23.91
C LEU A 178 -0.97 -3.04 22.42
N PRO A 179 -2.26 -3.05 22.07
CA PRO A 179 -2.67 -2.76 20.69
C PRO A 179 -2.16 -1.38 20.25
N GLY A 180 -1.52 -1.34 19.08
CA GLY A 180 -0.95 -0.10 18.53
C GLY A 180 0.47 0.24 19.00
N ALA A 181 1.10 -0.57 19.88
CA ALA A 181 2.52 -0.44 20.13
C ALA A 181 3.32 -0.86 18.91
N CYS A 182 4.21 -0.02 18.41
CA CYS A 182 5.01 -0.29 17.22
C CYS A 182 6.36 0.43 17.26
N ILE A 183 7.23 0.06 16.34
CA ILE A 183 8.44 0.81 16.01
C ILE A 183 8.27 1.43 14.62
N ILE A 184 8.76 2.63 14.45
CA ILE A 184 8.91 3.30 13.17
C ILE A 184 10.39 3.32 12.83
N LEU A 185 10.73 2.76 11.69
CA LEU A 185 12.04 2.86 11.07
C LEU A 185 11.95 3.97 10.03
N ASP A 186 12.77 4.98 10.14
CA ASP A 186 12.82 6.09 9.20
C ASP A 186 14.20 6.07 8.53
N ASP A 187 14.21 5.76 7.22
CA ASP A 187 15.39 5.66 6.41
C ASP A 187 16.11 7.02 6.27
N ASN A 188 15.35 8.11 6.17
CA ASN A 188 15.93 9.43 5.99
C ASN A 188 16.70 9.92 7.22
N SER A 189 16.22 9.61 8.43
CA SER A 189 16.89 9.96 9.69
C SER A 189 17.80 8.87 10.23
N GLU A 190 17.79 7.67 9.61
CA GLU A 190 18.50 6.47 10.07
C GLU A 190 18.21 6.13 11.54
N ARG A 191 16.95 6.29 11.97
CA ARG A 191 16.55 6.12 13.37
C ARG A 191 15.34 5.22 13.54
N ILE A 192 15.26 4.64 14.75
CA ILE A 192 14.12 3.86 15.22
C ILE A 192 13.40 4.64 16.31
N TYR A 193 12.09 4.73 16.14
CA TYR A 193 11.21 5.39 17.10
C TYR A 193 10.19 4.38 17.65
N PRO A 194 10.29 3.96 18.94
CA PRO A 194 9.19 3.25 19.57
C PRO A 194 8.03 4.21 19.79
N VAL A 195 6.84 3.86 19.31
CA VAL A 195 5.66 4.72 19.38
C VAL A 195 4.42 3.93 19.78
N GLN A 196 3.43 4.63 20.31
CA GLN A 196 2.10 4.12 20.58
C GLN A 196 1.11 4.82 19.64
N ILE A 197 0.52 4.05 18.73
CA ILE A 197 -0.53 4.56 17.83
C ILE A 197 -1.78 4.88 18.66
N LYS A 198 -2.36 6.04 18.41
CA LYS A 198 -3.63 6.44 19.05
C LYS A 198 -4.76 5.52 18.62
N PRO A 199 -5.74 5.25 19.51
CA PRO A 199 -6.94 4.51 19.12
C PRO A 199 -7.64 5.19 17.93
N ARG A 200 -8.19 4.38 17.03
CA ARG A 200 -8.97 4.89 15.91
C ARG A 200 -10.23 5.60 16.42
N LEU A 201 -10.68 6.59 15.64
CA LEU A 201 -11.93 7.31 15.88
C LEU A 201 -13.11 6.67 15.14
N THR A 202 -12.85 5.80 14.16
CA THR A 202 -13.85 5.12 13.35
C THR A 202 -14.32 3.83 14.02
N TRP A 203 -15.55 3.40 13.69
CA TRP A 203 -16.07 2.11 14.12
C TRP A 203 -15.26 0.95 13.50
N HIS A 204 -15.10 -0.15 14.27
CA HIS A 204 -14.40 -1.34 13.83
C HIS A 204 -15.39 -2.44 13.43
N GLY A 205 -15.48 -2.71 12.14
CA GLY A 205 -16.31 -3.77 11.59
C GLY A 205 -15.73 -5.19 11.66
N GLY A 206 -14.46 -5.35 12.02
CA GLY A 206 -13.72 -6.62 11.99
C GLY A 206 -13.64 -7.32 13.35
N GLU A 207 -14.67 -7.24 14.21
CA GLU A 207 -14.67 -8.03 15.43
C GLU A 207 -14.79 -9.52 15.08
N THR A 208 -13.91 -10.34 15.71
CA THR A 208 -14.02 -11.81 15.62
C THR A 208 -15.39 -12.24 16.13
N PRO A 209 -16.18 -13.04 15.36
CA PRO A 209 -17.47 -13.52 15.82
C PRO A 209 -17.33 -14.23 17.16
N ARG A 210 -18.08 -13.79 18.15
CA ARG A 210 -18.10 -14.44 19.46
C ARG A 210 -19.22 -15.46 19.49
N SER A 211 -18.93 -16.67 19.94
CA SER A 211 -19.93 -17.74 20.12
C SER A 211 -20.98 -17.40 21.18
N ILE A 212 -20.72 -16.44 22.05
CA ILE A 212 -21.62 -15.97 23.12
C ILE A 212 -21.91 -14.48 22.91
N GLN A 213 -23.14 -14.16 22.56
CA GLN A 213 -23.60 -12.77 22.55
C GLN A 213 -23.68 -12.25 24.00
N LYS A 214 -22.86 -11.26 24.35
CA LYS A 214 -23.08 -10.53 25.62
C LYS A 214 -24.44 -9.85 25.52
N LYS A 215 -25.39 -10.20 26.41
CA LYS A 215 -26.62 -9.44 26.58
C LYS A 215 -26.25 -7.98 26.86
N PRO A 216 -26.90 -7.00 26.22
CA PRO A 216 -26.66 -5.60 26.53
C PRO A 216 -26.93 -5.37 28.00
N SER A 217 -25.96 -4.85 28.74
CA SER A 217 -26.16 -4.43 30.13
C SER A 217 -27.19 -3.33 30.16
N ALA A 218 -28.35 -3.57 30.75
CA ALA A 218 -29.32 -2.53 31.01
C ALA A 218 -28.65 -1.43 31.82
N LYS A 219 -28.56 -0.21 31.26
CA LYS A 219 -28.16 0.96 32.02
C LYS A 219 -29.23 1.21 33.09
N LYS A 220 -28.83 1.16 34.37
CA LYS A 220 -29.55 1.78 35.48
C LYS A 220 -29.28 3.26 35.50
#